data_4d401a329b811c8487953d2ea9d94cca
#
_entry.id   4d401a329b811c8487953d2ea9d94cca
#
_cell.length_a   1.000
_cell.length_b   1.000
_cell.length_c   1.000
_cell.angle_alpha   90.00
_cell.angle_beta   90.00
_cell.angle_gamma   90.00
#
_symmetry.space_group_name_H-M   'P 1'
#
loop_
_entity.id
_entity.type
_entity.pdbx_description
1 polymer ?
#
loop_
_entity_poly.entity_id
_entity_poly.type
_entity_poly.pdbx_seq_one_letter_code
_entity_poly.pdbx_strand_id
1 'polypeptide(L)'
;IDAGKTMGLAPYGKPNGDLPRFLDDNYEWVNRELILPTYPNAAQVNTLKYPVLVEDMVKYQDTPEEDRPPYTQIQKDLAYAVQEETSEAMCNLIQKAHDLTGQTNIVICGGYGLNCVANYKYAKRFPDLNIYCEPISHDGGTSIGGAKKLYTELTQGQITFGRQSSI
;
A
#
# COMPACT_ATOMS: atom_id res chain seq x y z
N ILE A 1 2.99 7.47 10.13
CA ILE A 1 3.31 7.17 8.72
C ILE A 1 2.02 7.35 7.94
N ASP A 2 2.02 8.32 7.03
CA ASP A 2 0.81 8.77 6.34
C ASP A 2 0.71 8.14 4.93
N ALA A 3 0.61 6.82 4.85
CA ALA A 3 0.42 6.12 3.58
C ALA A 3 -0.81 6.65 2.81
N GLY A 4 -1.86 7.04 3.54
CA GLY A 4 -3.05 7.67 2.96
C GLY A 4 -2.76 9.03 2.31
N LYS A 5 -1.83 9.81 2.87
CA LYS A 5 -1.39 11.08 2.26
C LYS A 5 -0.64 10.86 0.96
N THR A 6 0.24 9.85 0.90
CA THR A 6 0.93 9.47 -0.34
C THR A 6 -0.07 9.04 -1.41
N MET A 7 -1.03 8.21 -1.08
CA MET A 7 -2.11 7.80 -1.97
C MET A 7 -2.93 9.01 -2.47
N GLY A 8 -3.25 9.94 -1.56
CA GLY A 8 -4.01 11.18 -1.89
C GLY A 8 -3.21 12.17 -2.73
N LEU A 9 -1.87 12.16 -2.64
CA LEU A 9 -0.99 13.04 -3.41
C LEU A 9 -0.70 12.51 -4.82
N ALA A 10 -0.73 11.20 -5.01
CA ALA A 10 -0.40 10.53 -6.28
C ALA A 10 -1.16 11.08 -7.51
N PRO A 11 -2.48 11.40 -7.46
CA PRO A 11 -3.20 11.94 -8.60
C PRO A 11 -2.69 13.30 -9.11
N TYR A 12 -1.92 14.02 -8.31
CA TYR A 12 -1.33 15.32 -8.68
C TYR A 12 0.08 15.18 -9.28
N GLY A 13 0.62 13.97 -9.30
CA GLY A 13 1.89 13.63 -9.92
C GLY A 13 1.72 13.14 -11.36
N LYS A 14 2.84 12.92 -12.01
CA LYS A 14 2.94 12.41 -13.38
C LYS A 14 4.18 11.52 -13.51
N PRO A 15 4.28 10.69 -14.57
CA PRO A 15 5.51 9.98 -14.89
C PRO A 15 6.69 10.95 -14.99
N ASN A 16 7.77 10.62 -14.30
CA ASN A 16 8.99 11.43 -14.27
C ASN A 16 10.21 10.51 -14.45
N GLY A 17 10.85 10.59 -15.62
CA GLY A 17 11.99 9.75 -15.97
C GLY A 17 13.27 10.04 -15.18
N ASP A 18 13.32 11.16 -14.45
CA ASP A 18 14.45 11.49 -13.58
C ASP A 18 14.37 10.77 -12.22
N LEU A 19 13.20 10.23 -11.88
CA LEU A 19 13.02 9.42 -10.68
C LEU A 19 13.45 7.97 -10.96
N PRO A 20 14.20 7.34 -10.03
CA PRO A 20 14.53 5.93 -10.17
C PRO A 20 13.29 5.08 -9.96
N ARG A 21 13.28 3.92 -10.56
CA ARG A 21 12.31 2.88 -10.23
C ARG A 21 12.60 2.33 -8.85
N PHE A 22 11.56 2.01 -8.11
CA PHE A 22 11.64 1.37 -6.79
C PHE A 22 11.69 -0.15 -6.90
N LEU A 23 11.03 -0.68 -7.93
CA LEU A 23 10.96 -2.11 -8.21
C LEU A 23 11.60 -2.38 -9.58
N ASP A 24 12.27 -3.54 -9.70
CA ASP A 24 12.76 -4.04 -10.99
C ASP A 24 11.60 -4.69 -11.81
N ASP A 25 11.97 -5.29 -12.94
CA ASP A 25 11.00 -5.97 -13.79
C ASP A 25 10.44 -7.27 -13.17
N ASN A 26 11.07 -7.78 -12.11
CA ASN A 26 10.59 -8.90 -11.30
C ASN A 26 9.80 -8.44 -10.09
N TYR A 27 9.58 -7.14 -9.93
CA TYR A 27 8.93 -6.50 -8.77
C TYR A 27 9.70 -6.68 -7.46
N GLU A 28 11.01 -6.85 -7.53
CA GLU A 28 11.89 -6.82 -6.39
C GLU A 28 12.43 -5.41 -6.14
N TRP A 29 12.66 -5.09 -4.87
CA TRP A 29 13.15 -3.78 -4.47
C TRP A 29 14.59 -3.56 -4.95
N VAL A 30 14.82 -2.57 -5.79
CA VAL A 30 16.15 -2.24 -6.32
C VAL A 30 16.79 -1.01 -5.70
N ASN A 31 16.02 -0.11 -5.14
CA ASN A 31 16.52 1.12 -4.52
C ASN A 31 15.98 1.27 -3.10
N ARG A 32 16.16 0.26 -2.26
CA ARG A 32 15.66 0.20 -0.88
C ARG A 32 16.08 1.40 -0.04
N GLU A 33 17.31 1.86 -0.21
CA GLU A 33 17.86 2.99 0.49
C GLU A 33 17.14 4.32 0.18
N LEU A 34 16.40 4.37 -0.93
CA LEU A 34 15.63 5.55 -1.31
C LEU A 34 14.23 5.60 -0.65
N ILE A 35 13.73 4.46 -0.20
CA ILE A 35 12.32 4.29 0.18
C ILE A 35 12.17 4.10 1.68
N LEU A 36 13.16 3.48 2.30
CA LEU A 36 13.13 3.20 3.72
C LEU A 36 14.13 4.11 4.42
N PRO A 37 13.70 5.26 4.96
CA PRO A 37 14.43 5.80 6.08
C PRO A 37 14.47 4.69 7.13
N THR A 38 15.66 4.12 7.37
CA THR A 38 15.86 3.18 8.46
C THR A 38 15.48 3.90 9.75
N TYR A 39 14.28 3.63 10.22
CA TYR A 39 13.90 4.06 11.55
C TYR A 39 14.90 3.43 12.55
N PRO A 40 15.53 4.15 13.46
CA PRO A 40 15.06 5.42 14.03
C PRO A 40 15.84 6.67 13.59
N ASN A 41 16.68 6.63 12.59
CA ASN A 41 17.60 7.72 12.28
C ASN A 41 17.25 8.39 10.94
N ALA A 42 16.22 9.24 10.94
CA ALA A 42 15.95 10.17 9.84
C ALA A 42 17.19 11.02 9.46
N ALA A 43 18.15 11.18 10.38
CA ALA A 43 19.41 11.87 10.13
C ALA A 43 20.37 11.10 9.19
N GLN A 44 20.21 9.78 9.02
CA GLN A 44 21.02 8.99 8.08
C GLN A 44 20.49 9.05 6.63
N VAL A 45 19.38 9.69 6.42
CA VAL A 45 18.75 9.89 5.10
C VAL A 45 19.58 10.83 4.22
N ASN A 46 20.62 11.50 4.76
CA ASN A 46 21.58 12.32 4.00
C ASN A 46 22.38 11.53 2.94
N THR A 47 22.27 10.21 2.92
CA THR A 47 22.88 9.37 1.87
C THR A 47 21.93 9.06 0.72
N LEU A 48 20.69 9.56 0.77
CA LEU A 48 19.71 9.31 -0.27
C LEU A 48 20.03 10.11 -1.54
N LYS A 49 19.79 9.47 -2.66
CA LYS A 49 19.97 10.04 -4.00
C LYS A 49 19.11 11.30 -4.26
N TYR A 50 18.14 11.56 -3.39
CA TYR A 50 17.24 12.72 -3.41
C TYR A 50 17.25 13.46 -2.07
N PRO A 51 18.35 14.15 -1.72
CA PRO A 51 18.47 14.89 -0.46
C PRO A 51 17.34 15.92 -0.26
N VAL A 52 16.81 16.49 -1.34
CA VAL A 52 15.72 17.48 -1.31
C VAL A 52 14.47 16.96 -0.59
N LEU A 53 14.11 15.68 -0.76
CA LEU A 53 12.94 15.10 -0.09
C LEU A 53 13.16 14.95 1.40
N VAL A 54 14.39 14.75 1.79
CA VAL A 54 14.80 14.57 3.18
C VAL A 54 14.98 15.87 3.91
N GLU A 55 15.62 16.84 3.25
CA GLU A 55 15.79 18.19 3.79
C GLU A 55 14.43 18.80 4.13
N ASP A 56 13.44 18.63 3.27
CA ASP A 56 12.07 19.08 3.53
C ASP A 56 11.42 18.33 4.69
N MET A 57 11.60 17.01 4.81
CA MET A 57 11.08 16.25 5.93
C MET A 57 11.67 16.70 7.27
N VAL A 58 13.00 16.91 7.31
CA VAL A 58 13.69 17.35 8.53
C VAL A 58 13.35 18.80 8.85
N LYS A 59 13.33 19.66 7.86
CA LYS A 59 13.08 21.10 8.02
C LYS A 59 11.67 21.41 8.54
N TYR A 60 10.68 20.61 8.16
CA TYR A 60 9.28 20.86 8.49
C TYR A 60 8.69 19.83 9.48
N GLN A 61 9.53 18.99 10.08
CA GLN A 61 9.05 17.93 10.98
C GLN A 61 8.23 18.49 12.16
N ASP A 62 8.66 19.62 12.74
CA ASP A 62 8.01 20.26 13.88
C ASP A 62 7.10 21.44 13.47
N THR A 63 6.91 21.64 12.17
CA THR A 63 6.05 22.71 11.64
C THR A 63 4.60 22.19 11.55
N PRO A 64 3.60 22.92 12.10
CA PRO A 64 2.18 22.60 11.89
C PRO A 64 1.86 22.43 10.41
N GLU A 65 0.93 21.53 10.09
CA GLU A 65 0.64 21.16 8.69
C GLU A 65 0.15 22.36 7.87
N GLU A 66 -0.62 23.26 8.50
CA GLU A 66 -1.14 24.49 7.90
C GLU A 66 -0.05 25.49 7.53
N ASP A 67 1.10 25.45 8.21
CA ASP A 67 2.23 26.35 7.99
C ASP A 67 3.28 25.77 7.05
N ARG A 68 3.10 24.52 6.59
CA ARG A 68 4.04 23.90 5.65
C ARG A 68 3.86 24.43 4.24
N PRO A 69 4.95 24.56 3.46
CA PRO A 69 4.83 24.93 2.05
C PRO A 69 4.06 23.86 1.27
N PRO A 70 3.40 24.24 0.18
CA PRO A 70 2.73 23.29 -0.69
C PRO A 70 3.73 22.28 -1.27
N TYR A 71 3.25 21.04 -1.49
CA TYR A 71 4.08 19.99 -2.08
C TYR A 71 4.65 20.40 -3.45
N THR A 72 5.93 20.14 -3.62
CA THR A 72 6.62 20.36 -4.89
C THR A 72 6.19 19.35 -5.96
N GLN A 73 6.45 19.65 -7.24
CA GLN A 73 6.10 18.73 -8.31
C GLN A 73 6.84 17.38 -8.17
N ILE A 74 8.12 17.40 -7.77
CA ILE A 74 8.89 16.15 -7.59
C ILE A 74 8.32 15.27 -6.46
N GLN A 75 7.79 15.85 -5.39
CA GLN A 75 7.13 15.10 -4.32
C GLN A 75 5.83 14.45 -4.82
N LYS A 76 5.06 15.15 -5.66
CA LYS A 76 3.86 14.62 -6.30
C LYS A 76 4.19 13.49 -7.28
N ASP A 77 5.22 13.68 -8.09
CA ASP A 77 5.68 12.68 -9.07
C ASP A 77 6.21 11.43 -8.36
N LEU A 78 6.89 11.59 -7.22
CA LEU A 78 7.33 10.49 -6.37
C LEU A 78 6.13 9.71 -5.81
N ALA A 79 5.11 10.40 -5.30
CA ALA A 79 3.90 9.75 -4.81
C ALA A 79 3.18 8.98 -5.92
N TYR A 80 3.13 9.55 -7.13
CA TYR A 80 2.62 8.88 -8.32
C TYR A 80 3.40 7.60 -8.65
N ALA A 81 4.73 7.68 -8.69
CA ALA A 81 5.60 6.54 -9.00
C ALA A 81 5.41 5.39 -7.98
N VAL A 82 5.40 5.72 -6.68
CA VAL A 82 5.14 4.73 -5.61
C VAL A 82 3.77 4.07 -5.79
N GLN A 83 2.72 4.86 -6.05
CA GLN A 83 1.37 4.33 -6.23
C GLN A 83 1.28 3.40 -7.45
N GLU A 84 1.86 3.78 -8.57
CA GLU A 84 1.82 2.99 -9.81
C GLU A 84 2.63 1.70 -9.67
N GLU A 85 3.90 1.78 -9.23
CA GLU A 85 4.77 0.61 -9.14
C GLU A 85 4.25 -0.42 -8.13
N THR A 86 3.79 0.02 -6.95
CA THR A 86 3.23 -0.90 -5.96
C THR A 86 1.92 -1.52 -6.41
N SER A 87 1.07 -0.77 -7.13
CA SER A 87 -0.16 -1.30 -7.70
C SER A 87 0.11 -2.35 -8.78
N GLU A 88 1.12 -2.15 -9.65
CA GLU A 88 1.55 -3.12 -10.64
C GLU A 88 2.13 -4.39 -10.00
N ALA A 89 2.95 -4.24 -8.96
CA ALA A 89 3.49 -5.37 -8.20
C ALA A 89 2.37 -6.25 -7.63
N MET A 90 1.34 -5.63 -7.06
CA MET A 90 0.18 -6.35 -6.55
C MET A 90 -0.64 -7.02 -7.66
N CYS A 91 -0.82 -6.35 -8.81
CA CYS A 91 -1.46 -6.99 -9.96
C CYS A 91 -0.74 -8.26 -10.39
N ASN A 92 0.60 -8.24 -10.45
CA ASN A 92 1.38 -9.42 -10.78
C ASN A 92 1.31 -10.50 -9.71
N LEU A 93 1.26 -10.13 -8.45
CA LEU A 93 1.06 -11.09 -7.36
C LEU A 93 -0.31 -11.78 -7.47
N ILE A 94 -1.37 -11.04 -7.77
CA ILE A 94 -2.71 -11.57 -8.00
C ILE A 94 -2.69 -12.54 -9.19
N GLN A 95 -2.10 -12.14 -10.31
CA GLN A 95 -1.97 -13.00 -11.49
C GLN A 95 -1.21 -14.28 -11.16
N LYS A 96 -0.06 -14.17 -10.52
CA LYS A 96 0.75 -15.32 -10.11
C LYS A 96 0.00 -16.26 -9.17
N ALA A 97 -0.76 -15.71 -8.21
CA ALA A 97 -1.57 -16.52 -7.31
C ALA A 97 -2.67 -17.29 -8.07
N HIS A 98 -3.33 -16.63 -9.01
CA HIS A 98 -4.31 -17.26 -9.90
C HIS A 98 -3.69 -18.37 -10.74
N ASP A 99 -2.56 -18.09 -11.40
CA ASP A 99 -1.87 -19.04 -12.29
C ASP A 99 -1.40 -20.30 -11.53
N LEU A 100 -0.93 -20.13 -10.30
CA LEU A 100 -0.45 -21.24 -9.48
C LEU A 100 -1.57 -22.10 -8.89
N THR A 101 -2.73 -21.51 -8.60
CA THR A 101 -3.78 -22.18 -7.82
C THR A 101 -5.04 -22.49 -8.63
N GLY A 102 -5.23 -21.83 -9.77
CA GLY A 102 -6.48 -21.87 -10.54
C GLY A 102 -7.67 -21.22 -9.82
N GLN A 103 -7.45 -20.60 -8.65
CA GLN A 103 -8.53 -19.99 -7.88
C GLN A 103 -8.96 -18.65 -8.46
N THR A 104 -10.27 -18.42 -8.49
CA THR A 104 -10.88 -17.16 -8.95
C THR A 104 -11.30 -16.26 -7.80
N ASN A 105 -11.31 -16.76 -6.56
CA ASN A 105 -11.63 -15.98 -5.37
C ASN A 105 -10.32 -15.55 -4.70
N ILE A 106 -10.07 -14.25 -4.73
CA ILE A 106 -8.85 -13.62 -4.18
C ILE A 106 -9.24 -12.76 -2.99
N VAL A 107 -8.55 -12.93 -1.88
CA VAL A 107 -8.71 -12.10 -0.68
C VAL A 107 -7.46 -11.28 -0.47
N ILE A 108 -7.61 -9.97 -0.33
CA ILE A 108 -6.53 -9.04 -0.02
C ILE A 108 -6.70 -8.56 1.42
N CYS A 109 -5.69 -8.82 2.24
CA CYS A 109 -5.59 -8.37 3.63
C CYS A 109 -4.21 -7.76 3.89
N GLY A 110 -4.06 -7.12 5.06
CA GLY A 110 -2.89 -6.30 5.36
C GLY A 110 -3.14 -4.82 5.05
N GLY A 111 -2.34 -3.91 5.63
CA GLY A 111 -2.57 -2.47 5.54
C GLY A 111 -2.66 -1.92 4.12
N TYR A 112 -1.95 -2.53 3.16
CA TYR A 112 -2.03 -2.14 1.75
C TYR A 112 -3.41 -2.43 1.13
N GLY A 113 -4.19 -3.36 1.66
CA GLY A 113 -5.56 -3.64 1.25
C GLY A 113 -6.53 -2.45 1.41
N LEU A 114 -6.14 -1.42 2.18
CA LEU A 114 -6.90 -0.17 2.30
C LEU A 114 -6.64 0.82 1.16
N ASN A 115 -5.71 0.52 0.25
CA ASN A 115 -5.44 1.38 -0.91
C ASN A 115 -6.56 1.26 -1.96
N CYS A 116 -7.57 2.13 -1.85
CA CYS A 116 -8.75 2.09 -2.71
C CYS A 116 -8.43 2.34 -4.18
N VAL A 117 -7.37 3.10 -4.49
CA VAL A 117 -6.90 3.35 -5.86
C VAL A 117 -6.36 2.06 -6.48
N ALA A 118 -5.53 1.35 -5.72
CA ALA A 118 -5.01 0.05 -6.14
C ALA A 118 -6.13 -1.00 -6.27
N ASN A 119 -7.04 -1.06 -5.31
CA ASN A 119 -8.18 -1.98 -5.34
C ASN A 119 -9.06 -1.78 -6.58
N TYR A 120 -9.29 -0.54 -6.98
CA TYR A 120 -10.00 -0.22 -8.22
C TYR A 120 -9.24 -0.70 -9.47
N LYS A 121 -7.91 -0.55 -9.49
CA LYS A 121 -7.05 -1.04 -10.57
C LYS A 121 -7.14 -2.57 -10.70
N TYR A 122 -7.17 -3.30 -9.57
CA TYR A 122 -7.33 -4.77 -9.58
C TYR A 122 -8.68 -5.18 -10.16
N ALA A 123 -9.76 -4.55 -9.71
CA ALA A 123 -11.11 -4.83 -10.21
C ALA A 123 -11.23 -4.60 -11.73
N LYS A 124 -10.56 -3.58 -12.25
CA LYS A 124 -10.51 -3.32 -13.70
C LYS A 124 -9.66 -4.32 -14.47
N ARG A 125 -8.51 -4.71 -13.92
CA ARG A 125 -7.55 -5.57 -14.61
C ARG A 125 -8.00 -7.03 -14.63
N PHE A 126 -8.76 -7.46 -13.63
CA PHE A 126 -9.19 -8.84 -13.44
C PHE A 126 -10.71 -8.95 -13.30
N PRO A 127 -11.47 -8.64 -14.37
CA PRO A 127 -12.93 -8.63 -14.31
C PRO A 127 -13.54 -10.01 -14.04
N ASP A 128 -12.79 -11.09 -14.33
CA ASP A 128 -13.22 -12.48 -14.13
C ASP A 128 -12.85 -13.05 -12.75
N LEU A 129 -12.13 -12.28 -11.91
CA LEU A 129 -11.77 -12.66 -10.57
C LEU A 129 -12.70 -12.00 -9.55
N ASN A 130 -13.08 -12.75 -8.52
CA ASN A 130 -13.79 -12.23 -7.37
C ASN A 130 -12.77 -11.73 -6.35
N ILE A 131 -12.47 -10.45 -6.39
CA ILE A 131 -11.50 -9.83 -5.48
C ILE A 131 -12.21 -9.21 -4.30
N TYR A 132 -11.90 -9.70 -3.10
CA TYR A 132 -12.39 -9.18 -1.84
C TYR A 132 -11.26 -8.49 -1.09
N CYS A 133 -11.44 -7.21 -0.81
CA CYS A 133 -10.55 -6.43 0.04
C CYS A 133 -11.17 -6.33 1.42
N GLU A 134 -10.47 -6.83 2.45
CA GLU A 134 -10.97 -6.80 3.82
C GLU A 134 -11.10 -5.35 4.31
N PRO A 135 -12.28 -4.89 4.76
CA PRO A 135 -12.46 -3.50 5.19
C PRO A 135 -11.62 -3.11 6.41
N ILE A 136 -11.25 -4.08 7.25
CA ILE A 136 -10.40 -3.89 8.43
C ILE A 136 -9.09 -4.66 8.23
N SER A 137 -8.47 -4.45 7.07
CA SER A 137 -7.27 -5.18 6.66
C SER A 137 -5.99 -4.77 7.40
N HIS A 138 -6.00 -3.65 8.14
CA HIS A 138 -4.88 -3.21 8.97
C HIS A 138 -4.74 -4.02 10.27
N ASP A 139 -3.72 -3.73 11.07
CA ASP A 139 -3.40 -4.46 12.31
C ASP A 139 -4.57 -4.58 13.30
N GLY A 140 -5.49 -3.60 13.31
CA GLY A 140 -6.71 -3.66 14.12
C GLY A 140 -7.64 -4.84 13.79
N GLY A 141 -7.56 -5.37 12.57
CA GLY A 141 -8.32 -6.55 12.14
C GLY A 141 -7.86 -7.86 12.80
N THR A 142 -6.66 -7.90 13.36
CA THR A 142 -6.10 -9.09 14.02
C THR A 142 -6.92 -9.50 15.24
N SER A 143 -7.47 -8.54 15.99
CA SER A 143 -8.33 -8.81 17.13
C SER A 143 -9.64 -9.53 16.73
N ILE A 144 -10.23 -9.11 15.61
CA ILE A 144 -11.43 -9.75 15.05
C ILE A 144 -11.08 -11.14 14.54
N GLY A 145 -9.93 -11.29 13.86
CA GLY A 145 -9.43 -12.57 13.38
C GLY A 145 -9.18 -13.55 14.53
N GLY A 146 -8.55 -13.09 15.61
CA GLY A 146 -8.34 -13.89 16.83
C GLY A 146 -9.64 -14.34 17.47
N ALA A 147 -10.61 -13.44 17.61
CA ALA A 147 -11.94 -13.78 18.14
C ALA A 147 -12.67 -14.81 17.26
N LYS A 148 -12.67 -14.63 15.94
CA LYS A 148 -13.27 -15.59 15.00
C LYS A 148 -12.59 -16.96 15.07
N LYS A 149 -11.26 -16.98 15.14
CA LYS A 149 -10.48 -18.21 15.24
C LYS A 149 -10.83 -18.98 16.53
N LEU A 150 -10.78 -18.30 17.68
CA LEU A 150 -11.13 -18.91 18.97
C LEU A 150 -12.56 -19.44 18.97
N TYR A 151 -13.50 -18.67 18.45
CA TYR A 151 -14.90 -19.08 18.36
C TYR A 151 -15.08 -20.32 17.48
N THR A 152 -14.40 -20.39 16.34
CA THR A 152 -14.41 -21.56 15.46
C THR A 152 -13.84 -22.80 16.16
N GLU A 153 -12.80 -22.66 16.95
CA GLU A 153 -12.21 -23.75 17.73
C GLU A 153 -13.15 -24.26 18.83
N LEU A 154 -13.76 -23.34 19.59
CA LEU A 154 -14.69 -23.67 20.67
C LEU A 154 -15.96 -24.33 20.16
N THR A 155 -16.40 -24.00 18.97
CA THR A 155 -17.63 -24.55 18.36
C THR A 155 -17.35 -25.70 17.40
N GLN A 156 -16.10 -26.17 17.32
CA GLN A 156 -15.68 -27.28 16.45
C GLN A 156 -16.05 -27.05 14.97
N GLY A 157 -16.04 -25.79 14.52
CA GLY A 157 -16.37 -25.44 13.16
C GLY A 157 -17.86 -25.51 12.80
N GLN A 158 -18.74 -25.71 13.77
CA GLN A 158 -20.19 -25.86 13.51
C GLN A 158 -20.91 -24.55 13.17
N ILE A 159 -20.20 -23.45 13.01
CA ILE A 159 -20.83 -22.16 12.72
C ILE A 159 -20.46 -21.67 11.34
N THR A 160 -21.47 -21.67 10.49
CA THR A 160 -21.51 -20.84 9.30
C THR A 160 -21.81 -19.40 9.73
N PHE A 161 -20.81 -18.50 9.62
CA PHE A 161 -21.10 -17.07 9.70
C PHE A 161 -22.04 -16.73 8.54
N GLY A 162 -23.32 -16.56 8.85
CA GLY A 162 -24.27 -16.09 7.86
C GLY A 162 -23.78 -14.76 7.28
N ARG A 163 -23.87 -14.58 5.96
CA ARG A 163 -23.76 -13.26 5.35
C ARG A 163 -24.82 -12.40 6.04
N GLN A 164 -24.41 -11.47 6.88
CA GLN A 164 -25.29 -10.36 7.20
C GLN A 164 -25.45 -9.61 5.88
N SER A 165 -26.63 -9.69 5.30
CA SER A 165 -27.02 -8.80 4.24
C SER A 165 -26.88 -7.39 4.79
N SER A 166 -25.90 -6.64 4.32
CA SER A 166 -25.85 -5.20 4.52
C SER A 166 -27.14 -4.62 3.97
N ILE A 167 -27.90 -4.00 4.85
CA ILE A 167 -29.02 -3.14 4.51
C ILE A 167 -28.50 -1.91 3.78
#